data_866d78764dacc8dfc26c988cf185ad12
#
_entry.id   866d78764dacc8dfc26c988cf185ad12
#
_cell.length_a   1.000
_cell.length_b   1.000
_cell.length_c   1.000
_cell.angle_alpha   90.00
_cell.angle_beta   90.00
_cell.angle_gamma   90.00
#
_symmetry.space_group_name_H-M   'P 1'
#
loop_
_entity.id
_entity.type
_entity.pdbx_description
1 polymer ?
#
loop_
_entity_poly.entity_id
_entity_poly.type
_entity_poly.pdbx_seq_one_letter_code
_entity_poly.pdbx_strand_id
1 'polypeptide(L)'
;MKKVLFYQKDTPKNQIDLWNYKLKKWYHDFKLIHLNDPKASEASIALLWKAPMEKISKFKKLEAIISLGQGVDHIINDINFNKNISVYRIVDPYMAKSMSHWVILSILNYIRDYEGYRKQQINKIFKSRNFLDFKKIKIGIYGIGKIGKVVAKDLKSLGFNVLGWSRVKKDLKFLKNYHSKDGFNYMVKNCDIHVCLLPLTKDTSKI
;
A
#
# COMPACT_ATOMS: atom_id res chain seq x y z
N MET A 1 9.56 -32.42 -4.03
CA MET A 1 8.99 -31.12 -4.43
C MET A 1 8.18 -30.55 -3.28
N LYS A 2 8.59 -29.41 -2.72
CA LYS A 2 7.91 -28.75 -1.58
C LYS A 2 6.57 -28.18 -2.03
N LYS A 3 5.52 -28.32 -1.23
CA LYS A 3 4.22 -27.74 -1.47
C LYS A 3 4.14 -26.37 -0.83
N VAL A 4 3.72 -25.37 -1.60
CA VAL A 4 3.51 -24.00 -1.14
C VAL A 4 2.05 -23.66 -1.35
N LEU A 5 1.36 -23.32 -0.28
CA LEU A 5 -0.04 -22.94 -0.33
C LEU A 5 -0.18 -21.61 -1.07
N PHE A 6 -1.15 -21.54 -1.98
CA PHE A 6 -1.47 -20.31 -2.70
C PHE A 6 -2.95 -19.98 -2.58
N TYR A 7 -3.23 -18.75 -2.21
CA TYR A 7 -4.59 -18.22 -2.25
C TYR A 7 -4.57 -16.71 -2.51
N GLN A 8 -5.34 -16.32 -3.50
CA GLN A 8 -5.63 -14.92 -3.77
C GLN A 8 -7.13 -14.78 -3.98
N LYS A 9 -7.77 -13.89 -3.21
CA LYS A 9 -9.21 -13.61 -3.35
C LYS A 9 -9.53 -13.10 -4.76
N ASP A 10 -10.69 -13.51 -5.29
CA ASP A 10 -11.20 -13.08 -6.60
C ASP A 10 -10.31 -13.46 -7.80
N THR A 11 -9.57 -14.55 -7.67
CA THR A 11 -8.63 -15.02 -8.70
C THR A 11 -9.26 -16.14 -9.55
N PRO A 12 -9.10 -16.12 -10.89
CA PRO A 12 -9.53 -17.20 -11.76
C PRO A 12 -8.89 -18.55 -11.38
N LYS A 13 -9.62 -19.66 -11.58
CA LYS A 13 -9.14 -21.01 -11.22
C LYS A 13 -7.81 -21.39 -11.87
N ASN A 14 -7.54 -20.91 -13.08
CA ASN A 14 -6.30 -21.18 -13.83
C ASN A 14 -5.09 -20.33 -13.39
N GLN A 15 -5.27 -19.40 -12.47
CA GLN A 15 -4.19 -18.53 -12.00
C GLN A 15 -3.03 -19.31 -11.37
N ILE A 16 -3.33 -20.35 -10.61
CA ILE A 16 -2.32 -21.20 -9.97
C ILE A 16 -1.43 -21.87 -11.04
N ASP A 17 -2.03 -22.36 -12.11
CA ASP A 17 -1.28 -23.00 -13.20
C ASP A 17 -0.37 -22.00 -13.91
N LEU A 18 -0.88 -20.80 -14.14
CA LEU A 18 -0.07 -19.71 -14.68
C LEU A 18 1.11 -19.34 -13.78
N TRP A 19 0.88 -19.23 -12.46
CA TRP A 19 1.93 -18.98 -11.48
C TRP A 19 2.95 -20.13 -11.42
N ASN A 20 2.47 -21.39 -11.38
CA ASN A 20 3.33 -22.56 -11.42
C ASN A 20 4.21 -22.57 -12.69
N TYR A 21 3.61 -22.26 -13.85
CA TYR A 21 4.34 -22.18 -15.12
C TYR A 21 5.43 -21.09 -15.08
N LYS A 22 5.08 -19.87 -14.64
CA LYS A 22 6.05 -18.76 -14.57
C LYS A 22 7.17 -19.01 -13.57
N LEU A 23 6.85 -19.57 -12.41
CA LEU A 23 7.81 -19.80 -11.35
C LEU A 23 8.75 -20.99 -11.62
N LYS A 24 8.30 -22.00 -12.38
CA LYS A 24 9.17 -23.11 -12.82
C LYS A 24 10.41 -22.65 -13.55
N LYS A 25 10.38 -21.51 -14.23
CA LYS A 25 11.54 -20.92 -14.91
C LYS A 25 12.69 -20.59 -13.95
N TRP A 26 12.38 -20.32 -12.68
CA TRP A 26 13.33 -19.85 -11.66
C TRP A 26 13.58 -20.88 -10.56
N TYR A 27 12.55 -21.72 -10.27
CA TYR A 27 12.56 -22.65 -9.15
C TYR A 27 11.89 -23.97 -9.55
N HIS A 28 12.61 -25.09 -9.42
CA HIS A 28 12.11 -26.40 -9.84
C HIS A 28 11.58 -27.25 -8.69
N ASP A 29 11.93 -26.90 -7.42
CA ASP A 29 11.72 -27.76 -6.26
C ASP A 29 10.42 -27.52 -5.48
N PHE A 30 9.53 -26.66 -5.97
CA PHE A 30 8.25 -26.44 -5.32
C PHE A 30 7.07 -26.42 -6.30
N LYS A 31 5.88 -26.64 -5.77
CA LYS A 31 4.60 -26.52 -6.48
C LYS A 31 3.63 -25.69 -5.66
N LEU A 32 2.99 -24.72 -6.29
CA LEU A 32 1.86 -24.02 -5.69
C LEU A 32 0.63 -24.92 -5.73
N ILE A 33 -0.05 -25.03 -4.61
CA ILE A 33 -1.32 -25.77 -4.45
C ILE A 33 -2.38 -24.86 -3.87
N HIS A 34 -3.63 -25.08 -4.26
CA HIS A 34 -4.74 -24.28 -3.77
C HIS A 34 -5.11 -24.63 -2.32
N LEU A 35 -5.73 -23.68 -1.62
CA LEU A 35 -6.22 -23.85 -0.25
C LEU A 35 -7.14 -25.08 -0.07
N ASN A 36 -7.88 -25.46 -1.11
CA ASN A 36 -8.80 -26.60 -1.09
C ASN A 36 -8.14 -27.92 -1.60
N ASP A 37 -6.83 -27.93 -1.87
CA ASP A 37 -6.14 -29.17 -2.24
C ASP A 37 -6.10 -30.11 -1.03
N PRO A 38 -6.35 -31.41 -1.20
CA PRO A 38 -6.26 -32.38 -0.09
C PRO A 38 -4.94 -32.40 0.65
N LYS A 39 -3.87 -31.97 -0.04
CA LYS A 39 -2.51 -31.88 0.49
C LYS A 39 -2.14 -30.49 1.04
N ALA A 40 -3.10 -29.56 1.12
CA ALA A 40 -2.85 -28.19 1.61
C ALA A 40 -2.28 -28.16 3.04
N SER A 41 -2.69 -29.11 3.89
CA SER A 41 -2.20 -29.23 5.28
C SER A 41 -0.74 -29.65 5.40
N GLU A 42 -0.10 -30.10 4.31
CA GLU A 42 1.32 -30.48 4.30
C GLU A 42 2.24 -29.27 4.03
N ALA A 43 1.68 -28.12 3.60
CA ALA A 43 2.46 -26.93 3.27
C ALA A 43 3.01 -26.26 4.53
N SER A 44 4.30 -25.90 4.50
CA SER A 44 4.96 -25.09 5.54
C SER A 44 5.00 -23.61 5.20
N ILE A 45 4.76 -23.23 3.93
CA ILE A 45 4.78 -21.86 3.46
C ILE A 45 3.46 -21.56 2.72
N ALA A 46 2.91 -20.36 2.92
CA ALA A 46 1.72 -19.89 2.22
C ALA A 46 1.94 -18.52 1.55
N LEU A 47 1.52 -18.39 0.31
CA LEU A 47 1.41 -17.13 -0.43
C LEU A 47 -0.06 -16.71 -0.41
N LEU A 48 -0.38 -15.64 0.32
CA LEU A 48 -1.77 -15.30 0.61
C LEU A 48 -2.12 -13.85 0.26
N TRP A 49 -3.32 -13.67 -0.30
CA TRP A 49 -3.97 -12.37 -0.39
C TRP A 49 -5.44 -12.47 -0.02
N LYS A 50 -5.83 -11.81 1.10
CA LYS A 50 -7.20 -11.84 1.64
C LYS A 50 -7.76 -13.26 1.77
N ALA A 51 -6.95 -14.18 2.30
CA ALA A 51 -7.32 -15.56 2.51
C ALA A 51 -8.28 -15.70 3.71
N PRO A 52 -9.17 -16.73 3.71
CA PRO A 52 -9.99 -17.07 4.87
C PRO A 52 -9.10 -17.66 5.98
N MET A 53 -8.69 -16.82 6.92
CA MET A 53 -7.73 -17.19 7.98
C MET A 53 -8.25 -18.31 8.90
N GLU A 54 -9.56 -18.45 9.04
CA GLU A 54 -10.19 -19.59 9.73
C GLU A 54 -9.78 -20.95 9.13
N LYS A 55 -9.62 -21.04 7.80
CA LYS A 55 -9.12 -22.26 7.14
C LYS A 55 -7.60 -22.38 7.32
N ILE A 56 -6.88 -21.29 7.18
CA ILE A 56 -5.41 -21.25 7.28
C ILE A 56 -4.93 -21.68 8.68
N SER A 57 -5.62 -21.29 9.74
CA SER A 57 -5.27 -21.61 11.13
C SER A 57 -5.31 -23.12 11.44
N LYS A 58 -5.99 -23.91 10.61
CA LYS A 58 -6.07 -25.37 10.74
C LYS A 58 -4.79 -26.09 10.26
N PHE A 59 -3.93 -25.40 9.52
CA PHE A 59 -2.70 -25.98 8.95
C PHE A 59 -1.56 -25.93 9.96
N LYS A 60 -1.41 -27.02 10.72
CA LYS A 60 -0.43 -27.14 11.84
C LYS A 60 1.05 -27.04 11.41
N LYS A 61 1.35 -27.36 10.14
CA LYS A 61 2.73 -27.34 9.59
C LYS A 61 3.14 -25.98 9.03
N LEU A 62 2.24 -24.98 9.05
CA LEU A 62 2.52 -23.68 8.46
C LEU A 62 3.46 -22.86 9.38
N GLU A 63 4.62 -22.51 8.86
CA GLU A 63 5.69 -21.78 9.54
C GLU A 63 5.79 -20.32 9.05
N ALA A 64 5.44 -20.09 7.77
CA ALA A 64 5.58 -18.77 7.15
C ALA A 64 4.40 -18.44 6.24
N ILE A 65 3.98 -17.19 6.31
CA ILE A 65 3.02 -16.58 5.37
C ILE A 65 3.69 -15.42 4.65
N ILE A 66 3.60 -15.41 3.34
CA ILE A 66 4.05 -14.29 2.51
C ILE A 66 2.79 -13.62 1.94
N SER A 67 2.55 -12.37 2.34
CA SER A 67 1.49 -11.57 1.73
C SER A 67 1.86 -11.25 0.28
N LEU A 68 0.94 -11.50 -0.66
CA LEU A 68 1.10 -11.15 -2.07
C LEU A 68 0.96 -9.64 -2.33
N GLY A 69 0.75 -8.85 -1.29
CA GLY A 69 0.73 -7.40 -1.33
C GLY A 69 1.65 -6.78 -0.29
N GLN A 70 1.69 -5.44 -0.26
CA GLN A 70 2.48 -4.71 0.73
C GLN A 70 1.79 -4.62 2.10
N GLY A 71 0.47 -4.71 2.15
CA GLY A 71 -0.30 -4.76 3.39
C GLY A 71 -0.31 -6.16 3.98
N VAL A 72 -0.29 -6.25 5.30
CA VAL A 72 -0.39 -7.50 6.07
C VAL A 72 -1.56 -7.48 7.05
N ASP A 73 -2.30 -6.39 7.09
CA ASP A 73 -3.45 -6.14 7.97
C ASP A 73 -4.51 -7.24 7.87
N HIS A 74 -4.79 -7.73 6.67
CA HIS A 74 -5.71 -8.82 6.40
C HIS A 74 -5.24 -10.20 6.93
N ILE A 75 -4.01 -10.30 7.44
CA ILE A 75 -3.44 -11.48 8.08
C ILE A 75 -3.35 -11.26 9.58
N ILE A 76 -2.60 -10.22 9.99
CA ILE A 76 -2.24 -10.03 11.42
C ILE A 76 -3.38 -9.53 12.30
N ASN A 77 -4.40 -8.89 11.71
CA ASN A 77 -5.58 -8.41 12.43
C ASN A 77 -6.71 -9.45 12.52
N ASP A 78 -6.58 -10.61 11.86
CA ASP A 78 -7.57 -11.68 11.92
C ASP A 78 -7.49 -12.41 13.27
N ILE A 79 -8.65 -12.67 13.88
CA ILE A 79 -8.75 -13.34 15.18
C ILE A 79 -8.17 -14.77 15.15
N ASN A 80 -8.21 -15.42 14.00
CA ASN A 80 -7.70 -16.77 13.80
C ASN A 80 -6.21 -16.82 13.47
N PHE A 81 -5.53 -15.66 13.43
CA PHE A 81 -4.10 -15.61 13.10
C PHE A 81 -3.25 -16.18 14.23
N ASN A 82 -2.46 -17.22 13.91
CA ASN A 82 -1.48 -17.78 14.83
C ASN A 82 -0.21 -16.90 14.85
N LYS A 83 0.04 -16.23 15.97
CA LYS A 83 1.18 -15.31 16.16
C LYS A 83 2.57 -15.98 16.09
N ASN A 84 2.62 -17.31 16.17
CA ASN A 84 3.88 -18.07 16.03
C ASN A 84 4.31 -18.24 14.56
N ILE A 85 3.43 -17.90 13.60
CA ILE A 85 3.73 -17.97 12.17
C ILE A 85 4.43 -16.66 11.74
N SER A 86 5.59 -16.80 11.11
CA SER A 86 6.30 -15.64 10.55
C SER A 86 5.55 -15.03 9.36
N VAL A 87 5.35 -13.72 9.37
CA VAL A 87 4.67 -13.02 8.27
C VAL A 87 5.65 -12.14 7.51
N TYR A 88 5.74 -12.38 6.23
CA TYR A 88 6.52 -11.62 5.27
C TYR A 88 5.61 -10.87 4.31
N ARG A 89 6.12 -9.83 3.66
CA ARG A 89 5.40 -9.08 2.64
C ARG A 89 6.27 -8.74 1.45
N ILE A 90 5.65 -8.55 0.32
CA ILE A 90 6.32 -8.01 -0.87
C ILE A 90 6.67 -6.53 -0.61
N VAL A 91 7.88 -6.15 -0.97
CA VAL A 91 8.34 -4.77 -0.99
C VAL A 91 8.82 -4.46 -2.40
N ASP A 92 7.95 -3.82 -3.15
CA ASP A 92 8.20 -3.49 -4.56
C ASP A 92 8.46 -1.98 -4.72
N PRO A 93 9.65 -1.58 -5.19
CA PRO A 93 9.97 -0.18 -5.50
C PRO A 93 9.06 0.43 -6.57
N TYR A 94 8.65 -0.37 -7.57
CA TYR A 94 7.73 0.09 -8.63
C TYR A 94 6.36 0.46 -8.07
N MET A 95 5.84 -0.31 -7.11
CA MET A 95 4.57 0.01 -6.46
C MET A 95 4.67 1.33 -5.69
N ALA A 96 5.79 1.59 -4.99
CA ALA A 96 5.98 2.85 -4.29
C ALA A 96 5.99 4.05 -5.27
N LYS A 97 6.61 3.87 -6.45
CA LYS A 97 6.64 4.89 -7.49
C LYS A 97 5.27 5.08 -8.15
N SER A 98 4.57 3.99 -8.45
CA SER A 98 3.19 4.03 -8.97
C SER A 98 2.24 4.76 -8.02
N MET A 99 2.35 4.51 -6.71
CA MET A 99 1.57 5.24 -5.70
C MET A 99 1.94 6.74 -5.67
N SER A 100 3.23 7.06 -5.84
CA SER A 100 3.67 8.46 -5.94
C SER A 100 3.03 9.16 -7.16
N HIS A 101 3.00 8.51 -8.31
CA HIS A 101 2.35 9.05 -9.51
C HIS A 101 0.85 9.31 -9.28
N TRP A 102 0.16 8.38 -8.59
CA TRP A 102 -1.25 8.57 -8.28
C TRP A 102 -1.49 9.77 -7.35
N VAL A 103 -0.67 9.93 -6.31
CA VAL A 103 -0.76 11.08 -5.39
C VAL A 103 -0.50 12.40 -6.13
N ILE A 104 0.55 12.44 -6.95
CA ILE A 104 0.90 13.63 -7.75
C ILE A 104 -0.25 13.99 -8.70
N LEU A 105 -0.79 13.00 -9.43
CA LEU A 105 -1.92 13.20 -10.33
C LEU A 105 -3.12 13.80 -9.60
N SER A 106 -3.47 13.26 -8.43
CA SER A 106 -4.61 13.73 -7.63
C SER A 106 -4.41 15.18 -7.17
N ILE A 107 -3.21 15.52 -6.71
CA ILE A 107 -2.88 16.88 -6.27
C ILE A 107 -2.92 17.84 -7.47
N LEU A 108 -2.30 17.49 -8.59
CA LEU A 108 -2.28 18.33 -9.79
C LEU A 108 -3.68 18.54 -10.36
N ASN A 109 -4.52 17.52 -10.39
CA ASN A 109 -5.92 17.66 -10.82
C ASN A 109 -6.66 18.67 -9.96
N TYR A 110 -6.45 18.67 -8.65
CA TYR A 110 -7.09 19.60 -7.73
C TYR A 110 -6.58 21.05 -7.94
N ILE A 111 -5.28 21.28 -7.86
CA ILE A 111 -4.71 22.63 -7.92
C ILE A 111 -4.86 23.30 -9.28
N ARG A 112 -4.94 22.51 -10.37
CA ARG A 112 -5.12 22.98 -11.74
C ARG A 112 -6.58 23.05 -12.17
N ASP A 113 -7.52 22.68 -11.30
CA ASP A 113 -8.96 22.59 -11.61
C ASP A 113 -9.25 21.80 -12.89
N TYR A 114 -8.59 20.62 -13.01
CA TYR A 114 -8.71 19.79 -14.20
C TYR A 114 -10.16 19.41 -14.50
N GLU A 115 -10.97 19.08 -13.49
CA GLU A 115 -12.38 18.75 -13.67
C GLU A 115 -13.20 19.93 -14.20
N GLY A 116 -12.87 21.15 -13.81
CA GLY A 116 -13.47 22.36 -14.35
C GLY A 116 -13.16 22.52 -15.84
N TYR A 117 -11.90 22.34 -16.24
CA TYR A 117 -11.52 22.38 -17.66
C TYR A 117 -12.15 21.23 -18.45
N ARG A 118 -12.24 20.03 -17.92
CA ARG A 118 -12.90 18.89 -18.55
C ARG A 118 -14.37 19.15 -18.83
N LYS A 119 -15.09 19.75 -17.87
CA LYS A 119 -16.48 20.17 -18.07
C LYS A 119 -16.61 21.24 -19.15
N GLN A 120 -15.71 22.22 -19.19
CA GLN A 120 -15.68 23.24 -20.23
C GLN A 120 -15.42 22.63 -21.61
N GLN A 121 -14.52 21.67 -21.73
CA GLN A 121 -14.24 20.97 -22.99
C GLN A 121 -15.50 20.25 -23.52
N ILE A 122 -16.21 19.53 -22.66
CA ILE A 122 -17.47 18.84 -23.03
C ILE A 122 -18.51 19.85 -23.54
N ASN A 123 -18.62 21.00 -22.88
CA ASN A 123 -19.57 22.04 -23.23
C ASN A 123 -19.05 23.00 -24.33
N LYS A 124 -17.89 22.73 -24.93
CA LYS A 124 -17.25 23.57 -25.96
C LYS A 124 -17.05 25.02 -25.51
N ILE A 125 -16.76 25.24 -24.23
CA ILE A 125 -16.50 26.55 -23.63
C ILE A 125 -14.99 26.75 -23.52
N PHE A 126 -14.45 27.84 -24.04
CA PHE A 126 -13.05 28.24 -23.87
C PHE A 126 -13.00 29.45 -22.93
N LYS A 127 -12.70 29.20 -21.65
CA LYS A 127 -12.57 30.25 -20.63
C LYS A 127 -11.43 29.88 -19.65
N SER A 128 -10.52 30.83 -19.41
CA SER A 128 -9.48 30.66 -18.42
C SER A 128 -10.07 30.48 -17.03
N ARG A 129 -9.49 29.57 -16.26
CA ARG A 129 -9.87 29.30 -14.86
C ARG A 129 -8.69 29.63 -13.95
N ASN A 130 -8.98 30.09 -12.76
CA ASN A 130 -7.96 30.31 -11.75
C ASN A 130 -7.41 28.97 -11.24
N PHE A 131 -6.12 28.93 -10.98
CA PHE A 131 -5.45 27.80 -10.35
C PHE A 131 -4.78 28.25 -9.04
N LEU A 132 -4.60 27.31 -8.15
CA LEU A 132 -3.95 27.57 -6.87
C LEU A 132 -2.43 27.67 -7.05
N ASP A 133 -1.82 28.65 -6.39
CA ASP A 133 -0.34 28.80 -6.36
C ASP A 133 0.28 27.66 -5.55
N PHE A 134 0.93 26.73 -6.23
CA PHE A 134 1.51 25.55 -5.61
C PHE A 134 2.58 25.88 -4.54
N LYS A 135 3.24 27.03 -4.62
CA LYS A 135 4.24 27.48 -3.64
C LYS A 135 3.62 27.82 -2.28
N LYS A 136 2.35 28.25 -2.28
CA LYS A 136 1.61 28.58 -1.06
C LYS A 136 0.96 27.37 -0.42
N ILE A 137 0.77 26.27 -1.18
CA ILE A 137 0.10 25.06 -0.72
C ILE A 137 1.08 24.21 0.12
N LYS A 138 0.65 23.85 1.32
CA LYS A 138 1.36 22.91 2.18
C LYS A 138 0.72 21.53 2.10
N ILE A 139 1.51 20.52 1.75
CA ILE A 139 1.06 19.12 1.63
C ILE A 139 1.55 18.35 2.86
N GLY A 140 0.63 17.81 3.63
CA GLY A 140 0.91 16.93 4.76
C GLY A 140 0.86 15.46 4.38
N ILE A 141 1.95 14.72 4.56
CA ILE A 141 2.00 13.28 4.33
C ILE A 141 2.01 12.56 5.67
N TYR A 142 0.96 11.78 5.94
CA TYR A 142 0.80 10.97 7.14
C TYR A 142 1.24 9.54 6.84
N GLY A 143 2.34 9.10 7.47
CA GLY A 143 2.95 7.80 7.21
C GLY A 143 4.21 7.88 6.35
N ILE A 144 5.32 8.39 6.92
CA ILE A 144 6.62 8.45 6.26
C ILE A 144 7.34 7.08 6.37
N GLY A 145 6.72 6.07 5.75
CA GLY A 145 7.28 4.74 5.50
C GLY A 145 8.04 4.67 4.18
N LYS A 146 8.16 3.47 3.60
CA LYS A 146 8.83 3.29 2.28
C LYS A 146 8.11 4.08 1.18
N ILE A 147 6.80 3.97 1.07
CA ILE A 147 5.99 4.71 0.08
C ILE A 147 6.02 6.20 0.37
N GLY A 148 5.72 6.62 1.60
CA GLY A 148 5.66 8.03 1.97
C GLY A 148 6.96 8.79 1.74
N LYS A 149 8.12 8.15 1.88
CA LYS A 149 9.42 8.74 1.53
C LYS A 149 9.56 9.00 0.04
N VAL A 150 9.08 8.09 -0.82
CA VAL A 150 9.12 8.26 -2.28
C VAL A 150 8.18 9.40 -2.68
N VAL A 151 6.94 9.38 -2.21
CA VAL A 151 5.95 10.44 -2.46
C VAL A 151 6.46 11.81 -2.03
N ALA A 152 7.04 11.90 -0.81
CA ALA A 152 7.58 13.17 -0.31
C ALA A 152 8.73 13.71 -1.16
N LYS A 153 9.65 12.84 -1.59
CA LYS A 153 10.77 13.22 -2.46
C LYS A 153 10.28 13.72 -3.81
N ASP A 154 9.36 12.99 -4.43
CA ASP A 154 8.83 13.33 -5.75
C ASP A 154 8.04 14.65 -5.72
N LEU A 155 7.19 14.87 -4.71
CA LEU A 155 6.47 16.13 -4.55
C LEU A 155 7.42 17.31 -4.31
N LYS A 156 8.47 17.12 -3.51
CA LYS A 156 9.49 18.16 -3.30
C LYS A 156 10.28 18.47 -4.57
N SER A 157 10.59 17.45 -5.40
CA SER A 157 11.27 17.70 -6.69
C SER A 157 10.41 18.49 -7.67
N LEU A 158 9.09 18.46 -7.50
CA LEU A 158 8.13 19.29 -8.23
C LEU A 158 7.95 20.70 -7.62
N GLY A 159 8.68 21.02 -6.55
CA GLY A 159 8.66 22.34 -5.92
C GLY A 159 7.56 22.54 -4.85
N PHE A 160 6.83 21.48 -4.46
CA PHE A 160 5.80 21.59 -3.42
C PHE A 160 6.41 21.76 -2.01
N ASN A 161 5.68 22.48 -1.16
CA ASN A 161 5.98 22.56 0.28
C ASN A 161 5.40 21.32 0.98
N VAL A 162 6.26 20.38 1.37
CA VAL A 162 5.85 19.08 1.91
C VAL A 162 6.30 18.93 3.36
N LEU A 163 5.37 18.54 4.22
CA LEU A 163 5.60 18.17 5.61
C LEU A 163 5.26 16.68 5.80
N GLY A 164 5.98 16.01 6.70
CA GLY A 164 5.75 14.61 7.00
C GLY A 164 5.29 14.40 8.45
N TRP A 165 4.52 13.33 8.67
CA TRP A 165 4.21 12.82 10.00
C TRP A 165 4.46 11.32 10.09
N SER A 166 5.03 10.89 11.21
CA SER A 166 5.19 9.47 11.56
C SER A 166 5.02 9.26 13.06
N ARG A 167 4.53 8.08 13.47
CA ARG A 167 4.29 7.74 14.88
C ARG A 167 5.54 7.96 15.76
N VAL A 168 6.71 7.57 15.26
CA VAL A 168 7.99 7.77 15.94
C VAL A 168 8.81 8.87 15.26
N LYS A 169 9.66 9.54 16.03
CA LYS A 169 10.58 10.56 15.52
C LYS A 169 11.45 9.96 14.42
N LYS A 170 11.61 10.69 13.31
CA LYS A 170 12.53 10.35 12.22
C LYS A 170 13.32 11.58 11.85
N ASP A 171 14.62 11.43 11.80
CA ASP A 171 15.49 12.46 11.26
C ASP A 171 15.63 12.26 9.75
N LEU A 172 15.07 13.19 8.98
CA LEU A 172 15.03 13.12 7.52
C LEU A 172 15.55 14.44 6.97
N LYS A 173 16.81 14.46 6.54
CA LYS A 173 17.49 15.68 6.01
C LYS A 173 16.69 16.41 4.92
N PHE A 174 15.88 15.67 4.14
CA PHE A 174 15.13 16.23 3.01
C PHE A 174 13.70 16.69 3.36
N LEU A 175 13.17 16.35 4.57
CA LEU A 175 11.78 16.55 4.92
C LEU A 175 11.63 16.91 6.40
N LYS A 176 10.95 18.03 6.71
CA LYS A 176 10.54 18.30 8.09
C LYS A 176 9.48 17.28 8.50
N ASN A 177 9.83 16.42 9.46
CA ASN A 177 8.97 15.32 9.92
C ASN A 177 8.51 15.56 11.35
N TYR A 178 7.21 15.61 11.53
CA TYR A 178 6.56 15.70 12.82
C TYR A 178 6.28 14.29 13.38
N HIS A 179 6.07 14.21 14.69
CA HIS A 179 5.72 12.98 15.39
C HIS A 179 4.79 13.33 16.57
N SER A 180 4.34 12.32 17.32
CA SER A 180 3.37 12.49 18.43
C SER A 180 1.98 12.99 18.00
N LYS A 181 1.07 13.08 18.94
CA LYS A 181 -0.28 13.61 18.75
C LYS A 181 -0.26 15.12 18.45
N ASP A 182 0.62 15.86 19.11
CA ASP A 182 0.73 17.31 18.90
C ASP A 182 1.26 17.64 17.50
N GLY A 183 2.25 16.87 17.02
CA GLY A 183 2.74 16.99 15.65
C GLY A 183 1.67 16.63 14.62
N PHE A 184 0.82 15.64 14.90
CA PHE A 184 -0.32 15.30 14.06
C PHE A 184 -1.31 16.47 14.01
N ASN A 185 -1.74 16.98 15.15
CA ASN A 185 -2.68 18.09 15.25
C ASN A 185 -2.15 19.36 14.59
N TYR A 186 -0.83 19.63 14.75
CA TYR A 186 -0.19 20.74 14.05
C TYR A 186 -0.35 20.61 12.55
N MET A 187 -0.07 19.43 11.98
CA MET A 187 -0.16 19.24 10.52
C MET A 187 -1.60 19.32 10.02
N VAL A 188 -2.57 18.77 10.77
CA VAL A 188 -4.00 18.87 10.40
C VAL A 188 -4.44 20.34 10.30
N LYS A 189 -3.96 21.22 11.18
CA LYS A 189 -4.32 22.64 11.19
C LYS A 189 -3.55 23.49 10.17
N ASN A 190 -2.37 23.03 9.74
CA ASN A 190 -1.44 23.88 8.97
C ASN A 190 -1.12 23.37 7.58
N CYS A 191 -1.67 22.24 7.15
CA CYS A 191 -1.56 21.75 5.78
C CYS A 191 -2.89 21.96 5.04
N ASP A 192 -2.80 22.25 3.75
CA ASP A 192 -3.95 22.49 2.87
C ASP A 192 -4.41 21.19 2.20
N ILE A 193 -3.48 20.26 1.96
CA ILE A 193 -3.73 18.95 1.36
C ILE A 193 -3.17 17.86 2.27
N HIS A 194 -3.98 16.83 2.53
CA HIS A 194 -3.63 15.72 3.41
C HIS A 194 -3.53 14.41 2.63
N VAL A 195 -2.36 13.77 2.65
CA VAL A 195 -2.08 12.48 2.02
C VAL A 195 -1.88 11.43 3.09
N CYS A 196 -2.86 10.54 3.27
CA CYS A 196 -2.79 9.46 4.25
C CYS A 196 -2.22 8.19 3.62
N LEU A 197 -1.02 7.78 4.07
CA LEU A 197 -0.32 6.56 3.67
C LEU A 197 -0.05 5.66 4.89
N LEU A 198 -0.85 5.81 5.93
CA LEU A 198 -0.79 4.97 7.12
C LEU A 198 -1.36 3.59 6.83
N PRO A 199 -0.82 2.52 7.43
CA PRO A 199 -1.45 1.21 7.39
C PRO A 199 -2.78 1.25 8.16
N LEU A 200 -3.77 0.50 7.70
CA LEU A 200 -5.04 0.34 8.43
C LEU A 200 -4.83 -0.55 9.65
N THR A 201 -4.87 0.04 10.83
CA THR A 201 -4.76 -0.64 12.13
C THR A 201 -5.86 -0.15 13.06
N LYS A 202 -6.01 -0.76 14.24
CA LYS A 202 -6.94 -0.26 15.27
C LYS A 202 -6.67 1.20 15.62
N ASP A 203 -5.39 1.59 15.68
CA ASP A 203 -4.97 2.95 16.06
C ASP A 203 -5.15 3.98 14.93
N THR A 204 -5.21 3.53 13.67
CA THR A 204 -5.26 4.42 12.50
C THR A 204 -6.58 4.39 11.74
N SER A 205 -7.52 3.54 12.12
CA SER A 205 -8.79 3.34 11.39
C SER A 205 -9.77 4.52 11.49
N LYS A 206 -9.52 5.50 12.36
CA LYS A 206 -10.39 6.68 12.57
C LYS A 206 -9.58 7.97 12.63
N ILE A 207 -8.41 7.99 12.00
CA ILE A 207 -7.59 9.19 11.83
C ILE A 207 -8.08 10.02 10.65
#